data_cff8143973ec5cc3f1de24a605c4cecb
#
_entry.id   cff8143973ec5cc3f1de24a605c4cecb
#
_cell.length_a   1.000
_cell.length_b   1.000
_cell.length_c   1.000
_cell.angle_alpha   90.00
_cell.angle_beta   90.00
_cell.angle_gamma   90.00
#
_symmetry.space_group_name_H-M   'P 1'
#
loop_
_entity.id
_entity.type
_entity.pdbx_description
1 polymer ?
#
loop_
_entity_poly.entity_id
_entity_poly.type
_entity_poly.pdbx_seq_one_letter_code
_entity_poly.pdbx_strand_id
1 'polypeptide(L)'
;MDKKSENIWLSLAANIAIPALILSKGGEWFPQISPALRLVIALAFPCAYFFYDYIRRREANWISILGFAGTLLTGGVGLMRLSPFWVAVKEALIPALIAIALVFSRKMGNKILFNEKIFDVPAIHSACASRGTSGDLETALRRSSWLLVASFTLSAVLNFLLARWIVVSDPAENLEAFNAELGKMLSLSWPIIVVPCMIFITAALWVLLRGLSRATGLSVEQLLRERKS
;
A
#
# COMPACT_ATOMS: atom_id res chain seq x y z
N MET A 1 10.26 8.89 24.79
CA MET A 1 9.22 9.67 24.07
C MET A 1 8.23 8.67 23.51
N ASP A 2 7.02 8.63 24.03
CA ASP A 2 5.97 7.74 23.56
C ASP A 2 5.73 7.94 22.04
N LYS A 3 6.00 6.92 21.27
CA LYS A 3 5.68 6.91 19.83
C LYS A 3 4.15 6.87 19.72
N LYS A 4 3.51 8.05 19.58
CA LYS A 4 2.06 8.14 19.41
C LYS A 4 1.62 7.27 18.25
N SER A 5 0.82 6.24 18.55
CA SER A 5 0.27 5.31 17.56
C SER A 5 -0.57 6.06 16.51
N GLU A 6 -0.55 5.56 15.27
CA GLU A 6 -1.39 6.09 14.20
C GLU A 6 -2.87 5.86 14.55
N ASN A 7 -3.69 6.90 14.42
CA ASN A 7 -5.12 6.72 14.50
C ASN A 7 -5.61 6.22 13.11
N ILE A 8 -5.76 4.90 13.00
CA ILE A 8 -6.17 4.23 11.76
C ILE A 8 -7.47 4.80 11.21
N TRP A 9 -8.43 5.12 12.07
CA TRP A 9 -9.71 5.68 11.66
C TRP A 9 -9.57 7.09 11.06
N LEU A 10 -8.73 7.92 11.66
CA LEU A 10 -8.44 9.25 11.13
C LEU A 10 -7.69 9.16 9.78
N SER A 11 -6.75 8.25 9.68
CA SER A 11 -6.01 7.99 8.44
C SER A 11 -6.94 7.54 7.31
N LEU A 12 -7.83 6.56 7.59
CA LEU A 12 -8.81 6.09 6.61
C LEU A 12 -9.81 7.18 6.21
N ALA A 13 -10.29 7.96 7.19
CA ALA A 13 -11.21 9.06 6.90
C ALA A 13 -10.57 10.11 6.00
N ALA A 14 -9.37 10.59 6.35
CA ALA A 14 -8.70 11.66 5.63
C ALA A 14 -8.18 11.24 4.24
N ASN A 15 -7.71 10.00 4.10
CA ASN A 15 -7.07 9.55 2.87
C ASN A 15 -8.03 8.85 1.89
N ILE A 16 -9.17 8.35 2.36
CA ILE A 16 -10.09 7.57 1.52
C ILE A 16 -11.52 8.10 1.61
N ALA A 17 -12.15 8.07 2.80
CA ALA A 17 -13.58 8.30 2.92
C ALA A 17 -13.98 9.73 2.51
N ILE A 18 -13.31 10.75 3.06
CA ILE A 18 -13.62 12.15 2.76
C ILE A 18 -13.34 12.49 1.28
N PRO A 19 -12.16 12.19 0.70
CA PRO A 19 -11.92 12.39 -0.72
C PRO A 19 -12.94 11.69 -1.61
N ALA A 20 -13.25 10.42 -1.33
CA ALA A 20 -14.22 9.66 -2.11
C ALA A 20 -15.62 10.29 -2.09
N LEU A 21 -16.09 10.75 -0.92
CA LEU A 21 -17.39 11.43 -0.78
C LEU A 21 -17.42 12.77 -1.51
N ILE A 22 -16.38 13.59 -1.36
CA ILE A 22 -16.30 14.89 -2.06
C ILE A 22 -16.30 14.69 -3.57
N LEU A 23 -15.57 13.71 -4.10
CA LEU A 23 -15.50 13.46 -5.53
C LEU A 23 -16.80 12.85 -6.07
N SER A 24 -17.41 11.89 -5.35
CA SER A 24 -18.61 11.19 -5.83
C SER A 24 -19.91 11.98 -5.62
N LYS A 25 -20.02 12.75 -4.54
CA LYS A 25 -21.25 13.44 -4.13
C LYS A 25 -21.13 14.96 -4.08
N GLY A 26 -19.93 15.49 -4.25
CA GLY A 26 -19.69 16.94 -4.15
C GLY A 26 -20.45 17.77 -5.18
N GLY A 27 -20.76 17.21 -6.36
CA GLY A 27 -21.59 17.87 -7.36
C GLY A 27 -23.03 18.07 -6.92
N GLU A 28 -23.59 17.09 -6.21
CA GLU A 28 -24.94 17.15 -5.65
C GLU A 28 -25.01 18.09 -4.42
N TRP A 29 -24.00 18.03 -3.54
CA TRP A 29 -24.00 18.78 -2.28
C TRP A 29 -23.60 20.24 -2.43
N PHE A 30 -22.67 20.51 -3.34
CA PHE A 30 -22.06 21.83 -3.53
C PHE A 30 -22.01 22.22 -5.02
N PRO A 31 -23.14 22.35 -5.70
CA PRO A 31 -23.20 22.63 -7.14
C PRO A 31 -22.55 23.97 -7.52
N GLN A 32 -22.45 24.91 -6.57
CA GLN A 32 -21.78 26.20 -6.76
C GLN A 32 -20.27 26.13 -6.81
N ILE A 33 -19.66 25.02 -6.34
CA ILE A 33 -18.20 24.81 -6.36
C ILE A 33 -17.83 24.14 -7.69
N SER A 34 -16.88 24.72 -8.42
CA SER A 34 -16.45 24.14 -9.70
C SER A 34 -15.86 22.72 -9.53
N PRO A 35 -15.98 21.83 -10.54
CA PRO A 35 -15.41 20.48 -10.48
C PRO A 35 -13.92 20.47 -10.20
N ALA A 36 -13.16 21.41 -10.76
CA ALA A 36 -11.71 21.55 -10.51
C ALA A 36 -11.43 21.90 -9.05
N LEU A 37 -12.20 22.82 -8.46
CA LEU A 37 -12.00 23.18 -7.05
C LEU A 37 -12.40 22.03 -6.11
N ARG A 38 -13.46 21.28 -6.42
CA ARG A 38 -13.84 20.07 -5.67
C ARG A 38 -12.75 19.01 -5.72
N LEU A 39 -12.09 18.79 -6.87
CA LEU A 39 -10.94 17.92 -7.00
C LEU A 39 -9.79 18.39 -6.10
N VAL A 40 -9.44 19.67 -6.13
CA VAL A 40 -8.38 20.24 -5.27
C VAL A 40 -8.73 20.08 -3.79
N ILE A 41 -9.96 20.37 -3.39
CA ILE A 41 -10.40 20.19 -2.00
C ILE A 41 -10.30 18.72 -1.57
N ALA A 42 -10.77 17.78 -2.39
CA ALA A 42 -10.70 16.36 -2.08
C ALA A 42 -9.25 15.90 -1.86
N LEU A 43 -8.32 16.34 -2.71
CA LEU A 43 -6.91 16.00 -2.63
C LEU A 43 -6.17 16.74 -1.49
N ALA A 44 -6.70 17.87 -1.02
CA ALA A 44 -6.12 18.60 0.10
C ALA A 44 -6.19 17.80 1.41
N PHE A 45 -7.17 16.93 1.60
CA PHE A 45 -7.29 16.10 2.83
C PHE A 45 -6.13 15.13 3.02
N PRO A 46 -5.79 14.24 2.06
CA PRO A 46 -4.63 13.36 2.20
C PRO A 46 -3.31 14.16 2.25
N CYS A 47 -3.19 15.28 1.55
CA CYS A 47 -2.03 16.16 1.66
C CYS A 47 -1.90 16.74 3.06
N ALA A 48 -2.96 17.32 3.61
CA ALA A 48 -2.97 17.88 4.96
C ALA A 48 -2.68 16.81 6.01
N TYR A 49 -3.26 15.60 5.84
CA TYR A 49 -2.97 14.48 6.73
C TYR A 49 -1.49 14.06 6.68
N PHE A 50 -0.88 14.01 5.49
CA PHE A 50 0.54 13.73 5.35
C PHE A 50 1.40 14.73 6.13
N PHE A 51 1.17 16.04 5.95
CA PHE A 51 1.91 17.07 6.69
C PHE A 51 1.66 17.02 8.19
N TYR A 52 0.41 16.79 8.63
CA TYR A 52 0.07 16.60 10.02
C TYR A 52 0.83 15.42 10.65
N ASP A 53 0.83 14.26 9.97
CA ASP A 53 1.52 13.06 10.44
C ASP A 53 3.05 13.26 10.48
N TYR A 54 3.61 13.91 9.46
CA TYR A 54 5.02 14.25 9.38
C TYR A 54 5.47 15.18 10.52
N ILE A 55 4.73 16.26 10.78
CA ILE A 55 5.04 17.21 11.85
C ILE A 55 4.94 16.53 13.21
N ARG A 56 3.93 15.67 13.40
CA ARG A 56 3.67 15.00 14.67
C ARG A 56 4.70 13.92 14.99
N ARG A 57 5.18 13.19 13.99
CA ARG A 57 6.10 12.06 14.17
C ARG A 57 7.55 12.41 13.92
N ARG A 58 7.81 13.52 13.23
CA ARG A 58 9.13 13.95 12.76
C ARG A 58 9.89 12.88 11.94
N GLU A 59 9.18 11.92 11.40
CA GLU A 59 9.71 10.85 10.54
C GLU A 59 8.78 10.70 9.34
N ALA A 60 9.32 10.87 8.12
CA ALA A 60 8.60 10.51 6.91
C ALA A 60 8.80 9.00 6.66
N ASN A 61 7.70 8.25 6.66
CA ASN A 61 7.80 6.86 6.26
C ASN A 61 7.55 6.71 4.74
N TRP A 62 8.14 5.69 4.13
CA TRP A 62 8.02 5.44 2.70
C TRP A 62 6.56 5.32 2.23
N ILE A 63 5.69 4.73 3.04
CA ILE A 63 4.26 4.54 2.74
C ILE A 63 3.56 5.90 2.65
N SER A 64 3.85 6.81 3.58
CA SER A 64 3.28 8.17 3.56
C SER A 64 3.77 8.98 2.35
N ILE A 65 5.04 8.86 1.99
CA ILE A 65 5.61 9.51 0.80
C ILE A 65 4.93 8.97 -0.47
N LEU A 66 4.78 7.66 -0.60
CA LEU A 66 4.12 7.03 -1.74
C LEU A 66 2.64 7.41 -1.83
N GLY A 67 1.94 7.46 -0.70
CA GLY A 67 0.55 7.92 -0.63
C GLY A 67 0.40 9.37 -1.08
N PHE A 68 1.25 10.27 -0.57
CA PHE A 68 1.30 11.67 -0.96
C PHE A 68 1.59 11.85 -2.45
N ALA A 69 2.63 11.18 -2.97
CA ALA A 69 2.98 11.20 -4.39
C ALA A 69 1.83 10.68 -5.27
N GLY A 70 1.18 9.58 -4.85
CA GLY A 70 0.00 9.03 -5.52
C GLY A 70 -1.17 10.02 -5.60
N THR A 71 -1.41 10.76 -4.52
CA THR A 71 -2.43 11.82 -4.45
C THR A 71 -2.11 12.97 -5.42
N LEU A 72 -0.87 13.45 -5.42
CA LEU A 72 -0.44 14.51 -6.35
C LEU A 72 -0.54 14.06 -7.82
N LEU A 73 -0.18 12.81 -8.13
CA LEU A 73 -0.34 12.27 -9.48
C LEU A 73 -1.81 12.18 -9.90
N THR A 74 -2.71 11.80 -8.99
CA THR A 74 -4.16 11.79 -9.29
C THR A 74 -4.67 13.19 -9.61
N GLY A 75 -4.31 14.17 -8.77
CA GLY A 75 -4.64 15.57 -9.01
C GLY A 75 -4.06 16.10 -10.32
N GLY A 76 -2.81 15.73 -10.59
CA GLY A 76 -2.12 16.09 -11.84
C GLY A 76 -2.86 15.58 -13.07
N VAL A 77 -3.27 14.32 -13.11
CA VAL A 77 -4.06 13.78 -14.24
C VAL A 77 -5.35 14.55 -14.46
N GLY A 78 -6.11 14.82 -13.40
CA GLY A 78 -7.38 15.53 -13.52
C GLY A 78 -7.23 17.02 -13.88
N LEU A 79 -6.34 17.75 -13.20
CA LEU A 79 -6.13 19.17 -13.42
C LEU A 79 -5.43 19.48 -14.75
N MET A 80 -4.49 18.62 -15.17
CA MET A 80 -3.83 18.72 -16.47
C MET A 80 -4.70 18.14 -17.62
N ARG A 81 -5.88 17.64 -17.31
CA ARG A 81 -6.82 17.05 -18.27
C ARG A 81 -6.20 15.94 -19.11
N LEU A 82 -5.41 15.08 -18.46
CA LEU A 82 -4.78 13.93 -19.11
C LEU A 82 -5.80 12.79 -19.27
N SER A 83 -5.62 11.98 -20.32
CA SER A 83 -6.49 10.82 -20.59
C SER A 83 -6.66 9.93 -19.36
N PRO A 84 -7.87 9.35 -19.12
CA PRO A 84 -8.17 8.41 -18.03
C PRO A 84 -7.21 7.20 -17.96
N PHE A 85 -6.59 6.85 -19.09
CA PHE A 85 -5.57 5.81 -19.14
C PHE A 85 -4.42 6.04 -18.13
N TRP A 86 -4.02 7.30 -17.93
CA TRP A 86 -2.94 7.64 -17.00
C TRP A 86 -3.32 7.41 -15.54
N VAL A 87 -4.63 7.48 -15.20
CA VAL A 87 -5.10 7.05 -13.87
C VAL A 87 -4.81 5.57 -13.69
N ALA A 88 -5.16 4.73 -14.66
CA ALA A 88 -4.94 3.28 -14.56
C ALA A 88 -3.45 2.93 -14.47
N VAL A 89 -2.61 3.58 -15.27
CA VAL A 89 -1.14 3.39 -15.22
C VAL A 89 -0.60 3.77 -13.85
N LYS A 90 -0.98 4.93 -13.33
CA LYS A 90 -0.53 5.42 -12.03
C LYS A 90 -0.96 4.49 -10.88
N GLU A 91 -2.21 4.03 -10.88
CA GLU A 91 -2.70 3.13 -9.81
C GLU A 91 -1.98 1.77 -9.82
N ALA A 92 -1.61 1.27 -10.99
CA ALA A 92 -0.86 0.02 -11.10
C ALA A 92 0.64 0.16 -10.81
N LEU A 93 1.21 1.34 -10.99
CA LEU A 93 2.66 1.56 -11.00
C LEU A 93 3.31 1.21 -9.65
N ILE A 94 2.76 1.72 -8.55
CA ILE A 94 3.34 1.52 -7.21
C ILE A 94 3.36 0.03 -6.83
N PRO A 95 2.23 -0.70 -6.86
CA PRO A 95 2.27 -2.13 -6.54
C PRO A 95 3.13 -2.94 -7.52
N ALA A 96 3.19 -2.57 -8.80
CA ALA A 96 4.08 -3.21 -9.76
C ALA A 96 5.56 -3.01 -9.39
N LEU A 97 5.97 -1.79 -9.04
CA LEU A 97 7.33 -1.51 -8.57
C LEU A 97 7.69 -2.28 -7.30
N ILE A 98 6.76 -2.42 -6.36
CA ILE A 98 6.97 -3.23 -5.14
C ILE A 98 7.13 -4.70 -5.51
N ALA A 99 6.31 -5.25 -6.42
CA ALA A 99 6.45 -6.63 -6.89
C ALA A 99 7.83 -6.87 -7.52
N ILE A 100 8.28 -5.95 -8.37
CA ILE A 100 9.61 -5.99 -9.00
C ILE A 100 10.72 -5.93 -7.93
N ALA A 101 10.62 -4.99 -6.97
CA ALA A 101 11.60 -4.88 -5.89
C ALA A 101 11.69 -6.16 -5.03
N LEU A 102 10.55 -6.82 -4.76
CA LEU A 102 10.53 -8.11 -4.07
C LEU A 102 11.23 -9.22 -4.86
N VAL A 103 11.04 -9.28 -6.19
CA VAL A 103 11.74 -10.24 -7.06
C VAL A 103 13.25 -10.01 -7.01
N PHE A 104 13.70 -8.75 -7.09
CA PHE A 104 15.13 -8.42 -6.98
C PHE A 104 15.68 -8.70 -5.58
N SER A 105 14.93 -8.38 -4.52
CA SER A 105 15.32 -8.65 -3.14
C SER A 105 15.61 -10.13 -2.88
N ARG A 106 14.92 -11.03 -3.57
CA ARG A 106 15.18 -12.48 -3.47
C ARG A 106 16.59 -12.85 -3.94
N LYS A 107 17.08 -12.23 -5.01
CA LYS A 107 18.46 -12.41 -5.48
C LYS A 107 19.52 -11.88 -4.51
N MET A 108 19.11 -10.96 -3.62
CA MET A 108 19.95 -10.32 -2.61
C MET A 108 19.73 -10.87 -1.19
N GLY A 109 19.22 -12.10 -1.05
CA GLY A 109 19.00 -12.76 0.25
C GLY A 109 17.72 -12.36 0.97
N ASN A 110 16.67 -11.98 0.24
CA ASN A 110 15.35 -11.62 0.79
C ASN A 110 15.35 -10.46 1.82
N LYS A 111 16.26 -9.50 1.70
CA LYS A 111 16.47 -8.42 2.68
C LYS A 111 15.22 -7.55 2.96
N ILE A 112 14.25 -7.50 2.04
CA ILE A 112 12.98 -6.79 2.27
C ILE A 112 12.07 -7.58 3.21
N LEU A 113 11.94 -8.89 2.99
CA LEU A 113 11.08 -9.75 3.79
C LEU A 113 11.75 -10.16 5.10
N PHE A 114 13.04 -10.51 5.06
CA PHE A 114 13.84 -10.98 6.18
C PHE A 114 14.81 -9.87 6.62
N ASN A 115 14.26 -8.93 7.40
CA ASN A 115 14.93 -7.68 7.77
C ASN A 115 15.38 -7.74 9.23
N GLU A 116 16.64 -7.38 9.48
CA GLU A 116 17.26 -7.32 10.82
C GLU A 116 16.58 -6.32 11.78
N LYS A 117 15.79 -5.40 11.25
CA LYS A 117 14.98 -4.48 12.08
C LYS A 117 13.76 -5.17 12.72
N ILE A 118 13.32 -6.30 12.14
CA ILE A 118 12.12 -7.04 12.56
C ILE A 118 12.50 -8.36 13.20
N PHE A 119 13.45 -9.06 12.59
CA PHE A 119 13.88 -10.40 13.01
C PHE A 119 15.27 -10.38 13.62
N ASP A 120 15.53 -11.28 14.58
CA ASP A 120 16.88 -11.56 15.04
C ASP A 120 17.57 -12.53 14.06
N VAL A 121 18.00 -11.96 12.93
CA VAL A 121 18.60 -12.71 11.81
C VAL A 121 19.80 -13.56 12.25
N PRO A 122 20.78 -13.04 13.07
CA PRO A 122 21.89 -13.85 13.55
C PRO A 122 21.43 -15.06 14.39
N ALA A 123 20.50 -14.86 15.32
CA ALA A 123 19.99 -15.95 16.16
C ALA A 123 19.27 -17.02 15.33
N ILE A 124 18.48 -16.61 14.34
CA ILE A 124 17.77 -17.51 13.41
C ILE A 124 18.78 -18.35 12.61
N HIS A 125 19.81 -17.73 12.05
CA HIS A 125 20.83 -18.46 11.29
C HIS A 125 21.61 -19.45 12.17
N SER A 126 22.00 -19.04 13.39
CA SER A 126 22.67 -19.93 14.35
C SER A 126 21.81 -21.13 14.73
N ALA A 127 20.53 -20.90 15.03
CA ALA A 127 19.59 -21.97 15.37
C ALA A 127 19.37 -22.94 14.20
N CYS A 128 19.25 -22.44 12.97
CA CYS A 128 19.14 -23.29 11.79
C CYS A 128 20.42 -24.09 11.52
N ALA A 129 21.60 -23.49 11.69
CA ALA A 129 22.88 -24.15 11.49
C ALA A 129 23.08 -25.27 12.49
N SER A 130 22.81 -25.05 13.79
CA SER A 130 22.91 -26.08 14.83
C SER A 130 21.95 -27.26 14.65
N ARG A 131 20.82 -27.05 13.97
CA ARG A 131 19.81 -28.08 13.70
C ARG A 131 19.90 -28.70 12.31
N GLY A 132 20.80 -28.21 11.45
CA GLY A 132 20.93 -28.69 10.07
C GLY A 132 19.73 -28.33 9.17
N THR A 133 18.94 -27.32 9.52
CA THR A 133 17.66 -26.94 8.87
C THR A 133 17.77 -25.68 8.00
N SER A 134 18.98 -25.30 7.57
CA SER A 134 19.20 -24.11 6.72
C SER A 134 18.43 -24.17 5.40
N GLY A 135 18.21 -25.36 4.81
CA GLY A 135 17.39 -25.55 3.61
C GLY A 135 15.89 -25.30 3.84
N ASP A 136 15.40 -25.59 5.04
CA ASP A 136 14.00 -25.31 5.42
C ASP A 136 13.77 -23.81 5.59
N LEU A 137 14.74 -23.09 6.18
CA LEU A 137 14.76 -21.64 6.25
C LEU A 137 14.65 -21.02 4.85
N GLU A 138 15.51 -21.42 3.93
CA GLU A 138 15.50 -20.90 2.56
C GLU A 138 14.17 -21.20 1.84
N THR A 139 13.62 -22.38 2.05
CA THR A 139 12.34 -22.79 1.47
C THR A 139 11.19 -21.93 2.02
N ALA A 140 11.17 -21.64 3.33
CA ALA A 140 10.18 -20.79 3.96
C ALA A 140 10.25 -19.36 3.40
N LEU A 141 11.45 -18.78 3.35
CA LEU A 141 11.69 -17.46 2.78
C LEU A 141 11.26 -17.38 1.29
N ARG A 142 11.60 -18.39 0.50
CA ARG A 142 11.24 -18.46 -0.91
C ARG A 142 9.72 -18.52 -1.12
N ARG A 143 9.00 -19.38 -0.40
CA ARG A 143 7.54 -19.51 -0.50
C ARG A 143 6.82 -18.23 -0.09
N SER A 144 7.20 -17.64 1.04
CA SER A 144 6.63 -16.39 1.54
C SER A 144 6.87 -15.23 0.58
N SER A 145 8.08 -15.13 0.03
CA SER A 145 8.45 -14.12 -0.96
C SER A 145 7.60 -14.21 -2.22
N TRP A 146 7.35 -15.42 -2.74
CA TRP A 146 6.48 -15.61 -3.91
C TRP A 146 5.02 -15.25 -3.65
N LEU A 147 4.50 -15.52 -2.46
CA LEU A 147 3.15 -15.11 -2.06
C LEU A 147 3.04 -13.59 -2.02
N LEU A 148 4.08 -12.89 -1.51
CA LEU A 148 4.09 -11.41 -1.54
C LEU A 148 4.20 -10.88 -2.97
N VAL A 149 5.05 -11.45 -3.82
CA VAL A 149 5.14 -11.08 -5.25
C VAL A 149 3.77 -11.27 -5.91
N ALA A 150 3.10 -12.40 -5.68
CA ALA A 150 1.77 -12.66 -6.21
C ALA A 150 0.75 -11.64 -5.72
N SER A 151 0.77 -11.27 -4.43
CA SER A 151 -0.11 -10.25 -3.86
C SER A 151 0.05 -8.89 -4.54
N PHE A 152 1.28 -8.40 -4.66
CA PHE A 152 1.53 -7.10 -5.28
C PHE A 152 1.32 -7.11 -6.80
N THR A 153 1.57 -8.22 -7.48
CA THR A 153 1.22 -8.38 -8.90
C THR A 153 -0.29 -8.38 -9.09
N LEU A 154 -1.03 -9.10 -8.25
CA LEU A 154 -2.49 -9.08 -8.24
C LEU A 154 -3.01 -7.66 -7.96
N SER A 155 -2.44 -6.97 -6.98
CA SER A 155 -2.77 -5.58 -6.67
C SER A 155 -2.58 -4.67 -7.88
N ALA A 156 -1.45 -4.78 -8.60
CA ALA A 156 -1.19 -3.98 -9.80
C ALA A 156 -2.23 -4.24 -10.90
N VAL A 157 -2.54 -5.50 -11.15
CA VAL A 157 -3.54 -5.90 -12.16
C VAL A 157 -4.93 -5.39 -11.77
N LEU A 158 -5.35 -5.61 -10.53
CA LEU A 158 -6.68 -5.18 -10.06
C LEU A 158 -6.81 -3.66 -10.06
N ASN A 159 -5.78 -2.92 -9.65
CA ASN A 159 -5.77 -1.46 -9.71
C ASN A 159 -5.91 -0.97 -11.15
N PHE A 160 -5.15 -1.54 -12.10
CA PHE A 160 -5.23 -1.19 -13.50
C PHE A 160 -6.63 -1.45 -14.07
N LEU A 161 -7.15 -2.65 -13.86
CA LEU A 161 -8.46 -3.05 -14.38
C LEU A 161 -9.60 -2.25 -13.76
N LEU A 162 -9.57 -2.02 -12.45
CA LEU A 162 -10.58 -1.23 -11.76
C LEU A 162 -10.60 0.21 -12.28
N ALA A 163 -9.43 0.83 -12.40
CA ALA A 163 -9.32 2.19 -12.93
C ALA A 163 -9.81 2.27 -14.38
N ARG A 164 -9.43 1.32 -15.23
CA ARG A 164 -9.89 1.26 -16.62
C ARG A 164 -11.38 1.03 -16.77
N TRP A 165 -11.98 0.31 -15.84
CA TRP A 165 -13.41 0.01 -15.85
C TRP A 165 -14.25 1.15 -15.31
N ILE A 166 -13.78 1.86 -14.29
CA ILE A 166 -14.57 2.89 -13.60
C ILE A 166 -14.29 4.29 -14.15
N VAL A 167 -13.02 4.62 -14.45
CA VAL A 167 -12.62 5.96 -14.89
C VAL A 167 -12.53 5.96 -16.41
N VAL A 168 -13.62 6.35 -17.04
CA VAL A 168 -13.77 6.35 -18.50
C VAL A 168 -13.97 7.74 -19.09
N SER A 169 -14.51 8.69 -18.30
CA SER A 169 -14.76 10.06 -18.73
C SER A 169 -13.47 10.85 -18.94
N ASP A 170 -13.37 11.53 -20.07
CA ASP A 170 -12.23 12.43 -20.31
C ASP A 170 -12.38 13.71 -19.47
N PRO A 171 -11.43 14.05 -18.61
CA PRO A 171 -11.50 15.24 -17.78
C PRO A 171 -11.43 16.53 -18.59
N ALA A 172 -11.01 16.49 -19.86
CA ALA A 172 -11.05 17.62 -20.76
C ALA A 172 -12.47 17.93 -21.23
N GLU A 173 -13.32 16.90 -21.37
CA GLU A 173 -14.69 17.01 -21.83
C GLU A 173 -15.66 17.13 -20.64
N ASN A 174 -15.50 16.31 -19.62
CA ASN A 174 -16.40 16.25 -18.47
C ASN A 174 -15.67 15.97 -17.16
N LEU A 175 -15.11 17.01 -16.56
CA LEU A 175 -14.38 16.92 -15.29
C LEU A 175 -15.30 16.49 -14.12
N GLU A 176 -16.61 16.80 -14.20
CA GLU A 176 -17.58 16.38 -13.17
C GLU A 176 -17.74 14.86 -13.14
N ALA A 177 -17.99 14.25 -14.30
CA ALA A 177 -18.12 12.82 -14.43
C ALA A 177 -16.79 12.12 -14.03
N PHE A 178 -15.66 12.63 -14.49
CA PHE A 178 -14.34 12.13 -14.10
C PHE A 178 -14.13 12.12 -12.57
N ASN A 179 -14.49 13.21 -11.88
CA ASN A 179 -14.38 13.29 -10.42
C ASN A 179 -15.30 12.26 -9.73
N ALA A 180 -16.54 12.12 -10.19
CA ALA A 180 -17.47 11.13 -9.64
C ALA A 180 -16.94 9.69 -9.82
N GLU A 181 -16.36 9.40 -10.98
CA GLU A 181 -15.73 8.11 -11.29
C GLU A 181 -14.50 7.85 -10.41
N LEU A 182 -13.65 8.85 -10.17
CA LEU A 182 -12.53 8.73 -9.22
C LEU A 182 -13.02 8.42 -7.80
N GLY A 183 -14.06 9.11 -7.33
CA GLY A 183 -14.65 8.86 -6.03
C GLY A 183 -15.21 7.43 -5.90
N LYS A 184 -15.90 6.95 -6.96
CA LYS A 184 -16.41 5.58 -7.05
C LYS A 184 -15.26 4.56 -7.05
N MET A 185 -14.21 4.80 -7.81
CA MET A 185 -13.02 3.94 -7.86
C MET A 185 -12.38 3.82 -6.47
N LEU A 186 -12.18 4.93 -5.75
CA LEU A 186 -11.62 4.93 -4.39
C LEU A 186 -12.49 4.08 -3.43
N SER A 187 -13.81 4.23 -3.50
CA SER A 187 -14.72 3.46 -2.65
C SER A 187 -14.67 1.96 -2.93
N LEU A 188 -14.55 1.56 -4.20
CA LEU A 188 -14.51 0.16 -4.63
C LEU A 188 -13.12 -0.48 -4.48
N SER A 189 -12.05 0.31 -4.34
CA SER A 189 -10.69 -0.20 -4.15
C SER A 189 -10.58 -1.10 -2.92
N TRP A 190 -11.29 -0.78 -1.85
CA TRP A 190 -11.26 -1.58 -0.62
C TRP A 190 -11.70 -3.03 -0.83
N PRO A 191 -12.96 -3.32 -1.25
CA PRO A 191 -13.42 -4.69 -1.41
C PRO A 191 -12.75 -5.41 -2.58
N ILE A 192 -12.42 -4.72 -3.67
CA ILE A 192 -11.92 -5.34 -4.90
C ILE A 192 -10.41 -5.59 -4.85
N ILE A 193 -9.64 -4.71 -4.20
CA ILE A 193 -8.17 -4.78 -4.21
C ILE A 193 -7.63 -5.18 -2.84
N VAL A 194 -8.00 -4.42 -1.80
CA VAL A 194 -7.37 -4.60 -0.48
C VAL A 194 -7.71 -5.97 0.10
N VAL A 195 -8.98 -6.40 0.07
CA VAL A 195 -9.39 -7.68 0.66
C VAL A 195 -8.69 -8.88 0.00
N PRO A 196 -8.68 -9.05 -1.33
CA PRO A 196 -7.96 -10.16 -1.95
C PRO A 196 -6.45 -10.12 -1.67
N CYS A 197 -5.83 -8.94 -1.73
CA CYS A 197 -4.40 -8.82 -1.47
C CYS A 197 -4.04 -9.14 -0.02
N MET A 198 -4.88 -8.78 0.95
CA MET A 198 -4.69 -9.11 2.37
C MET A 198 -4.67 -10.62 2.62
N ILE A 199 -5.43 -11.41 1.86
CA ILE A 199 -5.41 -12.87 1.96
C ILE A 199 -4.00 -13.39 1.62
N PHE A 200 -3.40 -12.92 0.53
CA PHE A 200 -2.05 -13.32 0.13
C PHE A 200 -0.99 -12.85 1.13
N ILE A 201 -1.11 -11.61 1.64
CA ILE A 201 -0.16 -11.07 2.62
C ILE A 201 -0.24 -11.88 3.92
N THR A 202 -1.44 -12.18 4.40
CA THR A 202 -1.65 -12.99 5.61
C THR A 202 -1.09 -14.40 5.42
N ALA A 203 -1.36 -15.03 4.27
CA ALA A 203 -0.79 -16.33 3.94
C ALA A 203 0.74 -16.29 3.88
N ALA A 204 1.33 -15.24 3.31
CA ALA A 204 2.78 -15.07 3.25
C ALA A 204 3.40 -14.96 4.64
N LEU A 205 2.80 -14.15 5.53
CA LEU A 205 3.25 -14.00 6.92
C LEU A 205 3.11 -15.32 7.69
N TRP A 206 1.99 -16.01 7.54
CA TRP A 206 1.78 -17.30 8.19
C TRP A 206 2.80 -18.35 7.74
N VAL A 207 3.05 -18.46 6.41
CA VAL A 207 4.05 -19.39 5.86
C VAL A 207 5.45 -19.03 6.37
N LEU A 208 5.77 -17.73 6.43
CA LEU A 208 7.06 -17.26 6.93
C LEU A 208 7.24 -17.63 8.40
N LEU A 209 6.36 -17.16 9.28
CA LEU A 209 6.49 -17.35 10.72
C LEU A 209 6.47 -18.83 11.11
N ARG A 210 5.57 -19.62 10.52
CA ARG A 210 5.51 -21.06 10.75
C ARG A 210 6.74 -21.79 10.21
N GLY A 211 7.25 -21.36 9.06
CA GLY A 211 8.47 -21.91 8.47
C GLY A 211 9.70 -21.62 9.32
N LEU A 212 9.85 -20.37 9.77
CA LEU A 212 10.93 -19.95 10.67
C LEU A 212 10.87 -20.71 12.00
N SER A 213 9.69 -20.77 12.63
CA SER A 213 9.52 -21.49 13.91
C SER A 213 9.85 -22.98 13.78
N ARG A 214 9.47 -23.64 12.69
CA ARG A 214 9.82 -25.05 12.43
C ARG A 214 11.32 -25.24 12.20
N ALA A 215 11.95 -24.37 11.42
CA ALA A 215 13.36 -24.48 11.10
C ALA A 215 14.26 -24.21 12.31
N THR A 216 13.90 -23.22 13.14
CA THR A 216 14.70 -22.82 14.30
C THR A 216 14.36 -23.57 15.59
N GLY A 217 13.09 -24.02 15.73
CA GLY A 217 12.51 -24.50 17.00
C GLY A 217 12.17 -23.37 17.98
N LEU A 218 12.30 -22.12 17.58
CA LEU A 218 12.01 -20.94 18.39
C LEU A 218 10.53 -20.55 18.31
N SER A 219 10.01 -19.95 19.38
CA SER A 219 8.69 -19.32 19.37
C SER A 219 8.68 -18.06 18.51
N VAL A 220 7.48 -17.59 18.10
CA VAL A 220 7.35 -16.38 17.28
C VAL A 220 7.93 -15.16 17.99
N GLU A 221 7.75 -15.06 19.32
CA GLU A 221 8.32 -13.99 20.14
C GLU A 221 9.85 -13.98 20.09
N GLN A 222 10.47 -15.15 20.14
CA GLN A 222 11.93 -15.31 20.08
C GLN A 222 12.51 -15.04 18.68
N LEU A 223 11.70 -15.18 17.63
CA LEU A 223 12.11 -14.86 16.25
C LEU A 223 12.15 -13.35 16.00
N LEU A 224 11.33 -12.60 16.73
CA LEU A 224 11.28 -11.15 16.61
C LEU A 224 12.35 -10.51 17.46
N ARG A 225 13.01 -9.51 16.89
CA ARG A 225 14.02 -8.75 17.63
C ARG A 225 13.35 -8.00 18.77
N GLU A 226 13.74 -8.25 20.02
CA GLU A 226 13.28 -7.47 21.15
C GLU A 226 13.57 -5.98 20.91
N ARG A 227 12.51 -5.16 20.89
CA ARG A 227 12.66 -3.72 20.91
C ARG A 227 13.28 -3.37 22.27
N LYS A 228 14.59 -3.10 22.32
CA LYS A 228 15.18 -2.41 23.46
C LYS A 228 14.46 -1.06 23.57
N SER A 229 13.62 -0.98 24.59
CA SER A 229 12.90 0.24 25.04
C SER A 229 13.91 1.35 25.39
#